data_7302a0ba7cc5a8e88ccb5966b09d0eb6
#
_entry.id   7302a0ba7cc5a8e88ccb5966b09d0eb6
#
_cell.length_a   1.000
_cell.length_b   1.000
_cell.length_c   1.000
_cell.angle_alpha   90.00
_cell.angle_beta   90.00
_cell.angle_gamma   90.00
#
_symmetry.space_group_name_H-M   'P 1'
#
loop_
_entity.id
_entity.type
_entity.pdbx_description
1 polymer ?
#
loop_
_entity_poly.entity_id
_entity_poly.type
_entity_poly.pdbx_seq_one_letter_code
_entity_poly.pdbx_strand_id
1 'polypeptide(L)'
;ALMSKDPALRRNAINALGNDAAALQLFFDTAVVQDKELIVRLAAFNKMVQFKDQKTISLAAKELIKDFSNASEPWLSQSLRNAGAGPVQRGPSKLGKELLSNGSFEKLNGDFAAGWTGRSFRGAAQHKLANIARTGKHSIEISADKASEWGVTMNVPVDMNSEYELSAWVKTENVGGGGRGALLYVSAHPDAPGSNGIKGTKDWTQIKLRFNSGSQKVASINCLLGGWGVSTGKAWWDDVSLRKVEYETITGEESEVTKGDVERGKKIFNTHPIANCARCHAVNGEGGPVGPALDTIATRKQEDYILESLVDPGATIAEGFQGQVSPMPPMGVLLTQQELAD
;
A
#
# COMPACT_ATOMS: atom_id res chain seq x y z
N ALA A 1 -20.38 -11.03 23.04
CA ALA A 1 -19.51 -12.13 22.55
C ALA A 1 -18.21 -11.58 21.94
N LEU A 2 -18.24 -10.52 21.10
CA LEU A 2 -17.04 -9.92 20.49
C LEU A 2 -16.03 -9.36 21.50
N MET A 3 -16.46 -9.02 22.70
CA MET A 3 -15.61 -8.54 23.80
C MET A 3 -15.34 -9.63 24.87
N SER A 4 -15.57 -10.90 24.56
CA SER A 4 -15.29 -12.01 25.50
C SER A 4 -13.79 -12.09 25.80
N LYS A 5 -13.44 -12.56 27.00
CA LYS A 5 -12.04 -12.88 27.34
C LYS A 5 -11.53 -14.09 26.54
N ASP A 6 -12.41 -15.00 26.15
CA ASP A 6 -12.10 -16.19 25.38
C ASP A 6 -11.98 -15.85 23.88
N PRO A 7 -10.80 -16.03 23.26
CA PRO A 7 -10.60 -15.76 21.84
C PRO A 7 -11.45 -16.65 20.92
N ALA A 8 -11.76 -17.87 21.31
CA ALA A 8 -12.60 -18.75 20.51
C ALA A 8 -14.05 -18.22 20.46
N LEU A 9 -14.55 -17.66 21.55
CA LEU A 9 -15.88 -17.02 21.55
C LEU A 9 -15.88 -15.74 20.70
N ARG A 10 -14.82 -14.92 20.76
CA ARG A 10 -14.72 -13.73 19.90
C ARG A 10 -14.70 -14.10 18.41
N ARG A 11 -13.87 -15.09 18.03
CA ARG A 11 -13.81 -15.61 16.67
C ARG A 11 -15.18 -16.12 16.18
N ASN A 12 -15.85 -16.95 16.99
CA ASN A 12 -17.16 -17.49 16.62
C ASN A 12 -18.23 -16.40 16.51
N ALA A 13 -18.17 -15.37 17.37
CA ALA A 13 -19.04 -14.22 17.27
C ALA A 13 -18.85 -13.44 15.95
N ILE A 14 -17.61 -13.24 15.51
CA ILE A 14 -17.29 -12.61 14.23
C ILE A 14 -17.91 -13.41 13.08
N ASN A 15 -17.71 -14.71 13.05
CA ASN A 15 -18.23 -15.58 12.01
C ASN A 15 -19.75 -15.64 11.95
N ALA A 16 -20.42 -15.46 13.09
CA ALA A 16 -21.87 -15.45 13.20
C ALA A 16 -22.54 -14.10 12.83
N LEU A 17 -21.75 -13.04 12.59
CA LEU A 17 -22.31 -11.75 12.18
C LEU A 17 -22.87 -11.83 10.75
N GLY A 18 -23.93 -11.05 10.51
CA GLY A 18 -24.43 -10.81 9.15
C GLY A 18 -23.41 -10.09 8.26
N ASN A 19 -23.76 -9.91 6.98
CA ASN A 19 -22.96 -9.14 6.01
C ASN A 19 -23.64 -7.79 5.74
N ASP A 20 -23.98 -7.06 6.78
CA ASP A 20 -24.67 -5.78 6.71
C ASP A 20 -23.87 -4.64 7.36
N ALA A 21 -24.33 -3.41 7.18
CA ALA A 21 -23.66 -2.22 7.71
C ALA A 21 -23.55 -2.22 9.25
N ALA A 22 -24.53 -2.82 9.96
CA ALA A 22 -24.50 -2.90 11.42
C ALA A 22 -23.40 -3.85 11.88
N ALA A 23 -23.23 -5.00 11.21
CA ALA A 23 -22.13 -5.92 11.46
C ALA A 23 -20.78 -5.25 11.19
N LEU A 24 -20.64 -4.52 10.09
CA LEU A 24 -19.40 -3.79 9.76
C LEU A 24 -19.08 -2.74 10.84
N GLN A 25 -20.08 -2.00 11.35
CA GLN A 25 -19.88 -1.04 12.42
C GLN A 25 -19.32 -1.69 13.69
N LEU A 26 -19.76 -2.89 14.04
CA LEU A 26 -19.25 -3.64 15.19
C LEU A 26 -17.74 -3.95 15.09
N PHE A 27 -17.17 -4.13 13.88
CA PHE A 27 -15.72 -4.31 13.72
C PHE A 27 -14.94 -3.08 14.14
N PHE A 28 -15.48 -1.87 13.86
CA PHE A 28 -14.85 -0.63 14.30
C PHE A 28 -15.03 -0.40 15.80
N ASP A 29 -16.23 -0.62 16.32
CA ASP A 29 -16.56 -0.37 17.72
C ASP A 29 -15.82 -1.31 18.69
N THR A 30 -15.53 -2.53 18.27
CA THR A 30 -14.91 -3.56 19.10
C THR A 30 -13.42 -3.78 18.81
N ALA A 31 -12.87 -3.07 17.81
CA ALA A 31 -11.47 -3.17 17.38
C ALA A 31 -10.96 -4.61 17.14
N VAL A 32 -11.83 -5.53 16.72
CA VAL A 32 -11.47 -6.95 16.48
C VAL A 32 -10.40 -7.15 15.41
N VAL A 33 -10.21 -6.16 14.54
CA VAL A 33 -9.12 -6.13 13.55
C VAL A 33 -7.75 -5.94 14.18
N GLN A 34 -7.69 -5.44 15.40
CA GLN A 34 -6.48 -5.19 16.18
C GLN A 34 -6.42 -6.13 17.40
N ASP A 35 -7.24 -7.17 17.43
CA ASP A 35 -7.26 -8.13 18.54
C ASP A 35 -5.86 -8.73 18.77
N LYS A 36 -5.49 -8.92 20.02
CA LYS A 36 -4.18 -9.50 20.37
C LYS A 36 -4.00 -10.92 19.85
N GLU A 37 -5.09 -11.67 19.67
CA GLU A 37 -5.08 -13.05 19.22
C GLU A 37 -5.20 -13.13 17.70
N LEU A 38 -4.22 -13.76 17.06
CA LEU A 38 -4.16 -13.91 15.61
C LEU A 38 -5.41 -14.55 15.01
N ILE A 39 -5.96 -15.58 15.66
CA ILE A 39 -7.14 -16.29 15.16
C ILE A 39 -8.39 -15.39 15.09
N VAL A 40 -8.47 -14.37 15.95
CA VAL A 40 -9.56 -13.39 15.94
C VAL A 40 -9.36 -12.40 14.80
N ARG A 41 -8.12 -11.91 14.59
CA ARG A 41 -7.80 -11.03 13.45
C ARG A 41 -8.01 -11.71 12.10
N LEU A 42 -7.65 -13.00 11.98
CA LEU A 42 -7.91 -13.80 10.78
C LEU A 42 -9.42 -13.92 10.50
N ALA A 43 -10.22 -14.20 11.53
CA ALA A 43 -11.67 -14.25 11.38
C ALA A 43 -12.25 -12.90 10.96
N ALA A 44 -11.77 -11.80 11.56
CA ALA A 44 -12.16 -10.44 11.18
C ALA A 44 -11.81 -10.16 9.72
N PHE A 45 -10.60 -10.48 9.27
CA PHE A 45 -10.18 -10.30 7.90
C PHE A 45 -11.05 -11.08 6.92
N ASN A 46 -11.26 -12.38 7.15
CA ASN A 46 -12.08 -13.23 6.31
C ASN A 46 -13.54 -12.72 6.23
N LYS A 47 -14.07 -12.24 7.35
CA LYS A 47 -15.42 -11.66 7.37
C LYS A 47 -15.49 -10.35 6.59
N MET A 48 -14.49 -9.48 6.73
CA MET A 48 -14.44 -8.18 6.05
C MET A 48 -14.33 -8.31 4.53
N VAL A 49 -13.65 -9.33 4.02
CA VAL A 49 -13.59 -9.60 2.59
C VAL A 49 -14.98 -9.77 1.99
N GLN A 50 -15.93 -10.32 2.74
CA GLN A 50 -17.32 -10.51 2.31
C GLN A 50 -18.10 -9.17 2.16
N PHE A 51 -17.71 -8.13 2.89
CA PHE A 51 -18.34 -6.80 2.77
C PHE A 51 -17.88 -6.02 1.53
N LYS A 52 -16.82 -6.43 0.86
CA LYS A 52 -16.21 -5.72 -0.28
C LYS A 52 -15.79 -4.28 0.02
N ASP A 53 -15.68 -3.91 1.30
CA ASP A 53 -15.18 -2.60 1.71
C ASP A 53 -13.65 -2.60 1.74
N GLN A 54 -13.05 -2.05 0.70
CA GLN A 54 -11.60 -2.03 0.50
C GLN A 54 -10.83 -1.34 1.64
N LYS A 55 -11.40 -0.33 2.28
CA LYS A 55 -10.75 0.37 3.38
C LYS A 55 -10.61 -0.52 4.61
N THR A 56 -11.67 -1.22 4.95
CA THR A 56 -11.73 -2.10 6.13
C THR A 56 -10.89 -3.36 5.91
N ILE A 57 -10.95 -3.94 4.69
CA ILE A 57 -10.09 -5.06 4.29
C ILE A 57 -8.62 -4.65 4.40
N SER A 58 -8.24 -3.49 3.87
CA SER A 58 -6.87 -2.99 3.92
C SER A 58 -6.37 -2.78 5.36
N LEU A 59 -7.21 -2.29 6.26
CA LEU A 59 -6.87 -2.13 7.67
C LEU A 59 -6.62 -3.48 8.34
N ALA A 60 -7.54 -4.43 8.16
CA ALA A 60 -7.41 -5.78 8.71
C ALA A 60 -6.18 -6.51 8.17
N ALA A 61 -5.90 -6.40 6.87
CA ALA A 61 -4.72 -6.97 6.24
C ALA A 61 -3.42 -6.39 6.79
N LYS A 62 -3.36 -5.07 7.04
CA LYS A 62 -2.20 -4.41 7.65
C LYS A 62 -1.91 -4.92 9.07
N GLU A 63 -2.93 -5.15 9.87
CA GLU A 63 -2.76 -5.69 11.22
C GLU A 63 -2.26 -7.15 11.19
N LEU A 64 -2.79 -7.96 10.28
CA LEU A 64 -2.35 -9.35 10.12
C LEU A 64 -0.91 -9.45 9.63
N ILE A 65 -0.49 -8.58 8.69
CA ILE A 65 0.87 -8.61 8.11
C ILE A 65 1.96 -8.44 9.18
N LYS A 66 1.69 -7.75 10.28
CA LYS A 66 2.65 -7.55 11.37
C LYS A 66 3.13 -8.89 11.94
N ASP A 67 2.24 -9.87 12.06
CA ASP A 67 2.57 -11.19 12.60
C ASP A 67 3.25 -12.10 11.57
N PHE A 68 3.01 -11.86 10.30
CA PHE A 68 3.50 -12.72 9.21
C PHE A 68 4.67 -12.11 8.42
N SER A 69 5.11 -10.90 8.75
CA SER A 69 6.23 -10.23 8.06
C SER A 69 7.54 -11.01 8.11
N ASN A 70 7.74 -11.82 9.16
CA ASN A 70 8.90 -12.68 9.36
C ASN A 70 8.53 -14.18 9.35
N ALA A 71 7.33 -14.54 8.96
CA ALA A 71 6.86 -15.92 9.02
C ALA A 71 7.46 -16.78 7.91
N SER A 72 7.64 -18.06 8.21
CA SER A 72 8.00 -19.10 7.25
C SER A 72 6.93 -19.35 6.17
N GLU A 73 5.84 -18.59 6.17
CA GLU A 73 4.69 -18.71 5.29
C GLU A 73 4.57 -17.48 4.32
N PRO A 74 5.44 -17.39 3.31
CA PRO A 74 5.51 -16.21 2.41
C PRO A 74 4.19 -15.96 1.66
N TRP A 75 3.41 -17.02 1.42
CA TRP A 75 2.14 -16.96 0.69
C TRP A 75 1.08 -16.12 1.42
N LEU A 76 1.00 -16.24 2.76
CA LEU A 76 -0.01 -15.50 3.53
C LEU A 76 0.31 -14.00 3.55
N SER A 77 1.58 -13.65 3.76
CA SER A 77 1.99 -12.24 3.73
C SER A 77 1.81 -11.62 2.34
N GLN A 78 1.99 -12.39 1.28
CA GLN A 78 1.73 -11.93 -0.10
C GLN A 78 0.22 -11.76 -0.35
N SER A 79 -0.61 -12.69 0.12
CA SER A 79 -2.07 -12.61 0.01
C SER A 79 -2.62 -11.38 0.73
N LEU A 80 -2.15 -11.13 1.96
CA LEU A 80 -2.55 -9.96 2.72
C LEU A 80 -2.12 -8.65 2.04
N ARG A 81 -0.92 -8.63 1.40
CA ARG A 81 -0.49 -7.51 0.58
C ARG A 81 -1.42 -7.28 -0.62
N ASN A 82 -1.79 -8.35 -1.31
CA ASN A 82 -2.70 -8.29 -2.45
C ASN A 82 -4.11 -7.84 -2.05
N ALA A 83 -4.57 -8.21 -0.86
CA ALA A 83 -5.86 -7.77 -0.31
C ALA A 83 -5.86 -6.31 0.20
N GLY A 84 -4.82 -5.53 -0.06
CA GLY A 84 -4.77 -4.10 0.24
C GLY A 84 -3.84 -3.68 1.37
N ALA A 85 -3.07 -4.61 1.95
CA ALA A 85 -2.00 -4.29 2.90
C ALA A 85 -0.68 -3.92 2.23
N GLY A 86 -0.59 -4.07 0.92
CA GLY A 86 0.60 -3.78 0.12
C GLY A 86 0.25 -3.30 -1.29
N PRO A 87 1.26 -2.99 -2.08
CA PRO A 87 1.02 -2.59 -3.45
C PRO A 87 0.31 -3.74 -4.18
N VAL A 88 -0.84 -3.44 -4.74
CA VAL A 88 -1.46 -4.26 -5.80
C VAL A 88 -0.34 -4.55 -6.81
N GLN A 89 -0.26 -5.77 -7.35
CA GLN A 89 0.56 -6.00 -8.54
C GLN A 89 0.00 -5.10 -9.64
N ARG A 90 0.57 -3.92 -9.71
CA ARG A 90 0.25 -2.96 -10.73
C ARG A 90 1.18 -3.29 -11.89
N GLY A 91 0.65 -3.31 -13.07
CA GLY A 91 1.45 -3.39 -14.29
C GLY A 91 2.53 -2.32 -14.35
N PRO A 92 3.35 -2.28 -15.41
CA PRO A 92 4.37 -1.26 -15.58
C PRO A 92 3.75 0.13 -15.31
N SER A 93 4.40 0.90 -14.45
CA SER A 93 3.94 2.25 -14.14
C SER A 93 4.61 3.26 -15.05
N LYS A 94 3.83 4.21 -15.55
CA LYS A 94 4.33 5.41 -16.21
C LYS A 94 4.02 6.63 -15.36
N LEU A 95 4.81 7.67 -15.52
CA LEU A 95 4.55 8.95 -14.91
C LEU A 95 3.61 9.77 -15.81
N GLY A 96 2.50 10.22 -15.25
CA GLY A 96 1.56 11.12 -15.89
C GLY A 96 2.14 12.51 -16.14
N LYS A 97 1.27 13.46 -16.47
CA LYS A 97 1.67 14.84 -16.70
C LYS A 97 2.26 15.49 -15.44
N GLU A 98 3.10 16.51 -15.67
CA GLU A 98 3.62 17.36 -14.59
C GLU A 98 2.50 18.18 -13.95
N LEU A 99 2.44 18.17 -12.62
CA LEU A 99 1.44 18.90 -11.84
C LEU A 99 1.98 20.22 -11.26
N LEU A 100 3.29 20.34 -11.10
CA LEU A 100 3.92 21.57 -10.62
C LEU A 100 4.02 22.60 -11.74
N SER A 101 3.44 23.76 -11.54
CA SER A 101 3.50 24.85 -12.53
C SER A 101 4.83 25.57 -12.57
N ASN A 102 5.68 25.39 -11.53
CA ASN A 102 6.95 26.11 -11.35
C ASN A 102 7.94 25.30 -10.52
N GLY A 103 8.21 24.06 -10.89
CA GLY A 103 9.18 23.20 -10.20
C GLY A 103 10.63 23.54 -10.52
N SER A 104 10.88 24.27 -11.61
CA SER A 104 12.20 24.79 -12.01
C SER A 104 12.49 26.20 -11.48
N PHE A 105 11.55 26.80 -10.72
CA PHE A 105 11.68 28.12 -10.08
C PHE A 105 11.93 29.31 -11.02
N GLU A 106 11.72 29.18 -12.31
CA GLU A 106 11.98 30.22 -13.30
C GLU A 106 10.87 31.28 -13.39
N LYS A 107 9.67 30.97 -12.89
CA LYS A 107 8.57 31.96 -12.81
C LYS A 107 8.64 32.68 -11.49
N LEU A 108 8.77 34.00 -11.53
CA LEU A 108 8.93 34.83 -10.34
C LEU A 108 7.64 35.57 -9.97
N ASN A 109 7.46 35.80 -8.68
CA ASN A 109 6.53 36.75 -8.10
C ASN A 109 7.30 37.62 -7.10
N GLY A 110 7.60 38.86 -7.50
CA GLY A 110 8.58 39.69 -6.80
C GLY A 110 9.98 39.04 -6.83
N ASP A 111 10.60 38.93 -5.68
CA ASP A 111 11.98 38.44 -5.53
C ASP A 111 12.06 36.92 -5.28
N PHE A 112 10.92 36.21 -5.39
CA PHE A 112 10.87 34.80 -5.08
C PHE A 112 10.10 33.97 -6.15
N ALA A 113 10.25 32.65 -6.08
CA ALA A 113 9.59 31.73 -7.00
C ALA A 113 8.06 31.75 -6.84
N ALA A 114 7.33 32.01 -7.91
CA ALA A 114 5.87 32.06 -7.90
C ALA A 114 5.26 30.73 -7.43
N GLY A 115 4.32 30.82 -6.49
CA GLY A 115 3.61 29.69 -5.91
C GLY A 115 4.34 28.97 -4.75
N TRP A 116 5.58 29.34 -4.46
CA TRP A 116 6.35 28.81 -3.35
C TRP A 116 6.44 29.77 -2.17
N THR A 117 6.40 29.27 -0.94
CA THR A 117 6.48 30.08 0.28
C THR A 117 7.37 29.40 1.33
N GLY A 118 8.14 30.20 2.06
CA GLY A 118 8.94 29.73 3.18
C GLY A 118 8.07 29.30 4.36
N ARG A 119 8.45 28.23 5.03
CA ARG A 119 7.77 27.70 6.22
C ARG A 119 8.75 27.23 7.28
N SER A 120 8.61 27.76 8.49
CA SER A 120 9.34 27.27 9.67
C SER A 120 8.60 26.08 10.30
N PHE A 121 9.32 24.99 10.57
CA PHE A 121 8.87 23.90 11.43
C PHE A 121 9.52 24.02 12.81
N ARG A 122 10.82 24.40 12.83
CA ARG A 122 11.57 24.64 14.07
C ARG A 122 12.77 25.55 13.78
N GLY A 123 13.02 26.49 14.68
CA GLY A 123 14.14 27.43 14.55
C GLY A 123 13.94 28.47 13.45
N ALA A 124 15.04 29.05 13.00
CA ALA A 124 15.05 30.08 11.95
C ALA A 124 16.14 29.74 10.93
N ALA A 125 15.79 29.76 9.67
CA ALA A 125 16.70 29.66 8.54
C ALA A 125 16.37 30.76 7.52
N GLN A 126 17.31 31.04 6.64
CA GLN A 126 17.07 31.92 5.49
C GLN A 126 16.71 31.10 4.28
N HIS A 127 15.86 31.62 3.44
CA HIS A 127 15.55 31.04 2.15
C HIS A 127 15.51 32.15 1.10
N LYS A 128 15.97 31.84 -0.08
CA LYS A 128 16.01 32.79 -1.20
C LYS A 128 16.01 32.07 -2.54
N LEU A 129 15.73 32.83 -3.58
CA LEU A 129 16.03 32.43 -4.94
C LEU A 129 17.55 32.57 -5.16
N ALA A 130 18.20 31.49 -5.60
CA ALA A 130 19.64 31.46 -5.87
C ALA A 130 19.90 31.46 -7.38
N ASN A 131 21.00 32.07 -7.80
CA ASN A 131 21.51 32.05 -9.18
C ASN A 131 22.43 30.85 -9.44
N ILE A 132 22.32 29.81 -8.63
CA ILE A 132 22.93 28.51 -8.77
C ILE A 132 21.79 27.57 -9.18
N ALA A 133 21.82 27.02 -10.37
CA ALA A 133 20.77 26.17 -10.88
C ALA A 133 21.33 24.87 -11.48
N ARG A 134 20.53 23.82 -11.46
CA ARG A 134 20.81 22.61 -12.24
C ARG A 134 20.43 22.83 -13.70
N THR A 135 19.22 23.36 -13.89
CA THR A 135 18.72 23.79 -15.21
C THR A 135 18.23 25.23 -15.10
N GLY A 136 18.16 25.94 -16.23
CA GLY A 136 17.69 27.31 -16.25
C GLY A 136 18.65 28.27 -15.52
N LYS A 137 18.08 29.16 -14.69
CA LYS A 137 18.81 30.26 -14.03
C LYS A 137 18.72 30.20 -12.50
N HIS A 138 17.67 29.60 -11.98
CA HIS A 138 17.28 29.72 -10.58
C HIS A 138 17.09 28.38 -9.89
N SER A 139 17.39 28.35 -8.60
CA SER A 139 16.98 27.28 -7.68
C SER A 139 16.52 27.88 -6.35
N ILE A 140 15.89 27.10 -5.49
CA ILE A 140 15.62 27.50 -4.11
C ILE A 140 16.80 27.15 -3.22
N GLU A 141 17.35 28.14 -2.50
CA GLU A 141 18.34 27.95 -1.44
C GLU A 141 17.68 28.05 -0.08
N ILE A 142 18.01 27.11 0.81
CA ILE A 142 17.76 27.21 2.24
C ILE A 142 19.11 27.16 2.95
N SER A 143 19.39 28.14 3.84
CA SER A 143 20.62 28.21 4.62
C SER A 143 20.31 28.36 6.10
N ALA A 144 20.97 27.57 6.94
CA ALA A 144 20.79 27.53 8.38
C ALA A 144 22.15 27.53 9.10
N ASP A 145 22.53 28.67 9.66
CA ASP A 145 23.74 28.80 10.52
C ASP A 145 23.49 28.17 11.88
N LYS A 146 22.26 28.21 12.37
CA LYS A 146 21.80 27.55 13.59
C LYS A 146 20.90 26.40 13.25
N ALA A 147 20.98 25.34 14.02
CA ALA A 147 20.20 24.13 13.83
C ALA A 147 18.70 24.45 13.69
N SER A 148 18.12 24.17 12.52
CA SER A 148 16.75 24.55 12.13
C SER A 148 16.08 23.43 11.34
N GLU A 149 14.76 23.46 11.32
CA GLU A 149 13.93 22.67 10.43
C GLU A 149 13.05 23.63 9.63
N TRP A 150 13.36 23.78 8.36
CA TRP A 150 12.80 24.82 7.50
C TRP A 150 12.50 24.28 6.11
N GLY A 151 11.35 24.65 5.58
CA GLY A 151 10.93 24.23 4.25
C GLY A 151 10.51 25.39 3.36
N VAL A 152 10.57 25.16 2.06
CA VAL A 152 9.89 25.97 1.04
C VAL A 152 8.79 25.10 0.44
N THR A 153 7.55 25.57 0.53
CA THR A 153 6.34 24.78 0.36
C THR A 153 5.52 25.27 -0.84
N MET A 154 4.96 24.34 -1.59
CA MET A 154 3.90 24.58 -2.58
C MET A 154 2.73 23.60 -2.32
N ASN A 155 1.50 24.12 -2.39
CA ASN A 155 0.28 23.32 -2.33
C ASN A 155 -0.18 22.95 -3.74
N VAL A 156 -0.38 21.67 -4.00
CA VAL A 156 -0.75 21.16 -5.32
C VAL A 156 -2.05 20.36 -5.20
N PRO A 157 -3.08 20.66 -6.01
CA PRO A 157 -4.26 19.81 -6.09
C PRO A 157 -3.90 18.39 -6.55
N VAL A 158 -4.46 17.39 -5.88
CA VAL A 158 -4.24 15.98 -6.19
C VAL A 158 -5.57 15.22 -6.14
N ASP A 159 -5.64 14.11 -6.88
CA ASP A 159 -6.77 13.20 -6.78
C ASP A 159 -6.65 12.35 -5.52
N MET A 160 -7.76 12.07 -4.86
CA MET A 160 -7.79 11.16 -3.70
C MET A 160 -7.41 9.73 -4.11
N ASN A 161 -6.86 8.96 -3.17
CA ASN A 161 -6.50 7.56 -3.31
C ASN A 161 -5.62 7.27 -4.55
N SER A 162 -4.80 8.24 -4.91
CA SER A 162 -3.91 8.17 -6.08
C SER A 162 -2.45 8.21 -5.65
N GLU A 163 -1.62 7.49 -6.37
CA GLU A 163 -0.18 7.44 -6.11
C GLU A 163 0.54 8.52 -6.92
N TYR A 164 1.51 9.14 -6.30
CA TYR A 164 2.33 10.20 -6.88
C TYR A 164 3.81 9.93 -6.69
N GLU A 165 4.61 10.31 -7.67
CA GLU A 165 6.06 10.42 -7.54
C GLU A 165 6.43 11.89 -7.46
N LEU A 166 7.04 12.27 -6.34
CA LEU A 166 7.67 13.55 -6.10
C LEU A 166 9.17 13.38 -6.26
N SER A 167 9.82 14.18 -7.07
CA SER A 167 11.26 14.17 -7.26
C SER A 167 11.84 15.58 -7.30
N ALA A 168 13.11 15.70 -6.97
CA ALA A 168 13.87 16.94 -7.14
C ALA A 168 15.36 16.63 -7.31
N TRP A 169 16.10 17.60 -7.85
CA TRP A 169 17.54 17.62 -7.75
C TRP A 169 17.95 18.50 -6.57
N VAL A 170 18.89 18.01 -5.79
CA VAL A 170 19.35 18.66 -4.55
C VAL A 170 20.87 18.75 -4.56
N LYS A 171 21.40 19.93 -4.25
CA LYS A 171 22.81 20.20 -3.99
C LYS A 171 22.96 20.63 -2.53
N THR A 172 24.04 20.22 -1.87
CA THR A 172 24.26 20.55 -0.46
C THR A 172 25.67 21.04 -0.19
N GLU A 173 25.81 21.89 0.81
CA GLU A 173 27.09 22.40 1.32
C GLU A 173 27.07 22.36 2.86
N ASN A 174 27.97 21.56 3.45
CA ASN A 174 28.17 21.42 4.89
C ASN A 174 26.86 21.10 5.67
N VAL A 175 25.94 20.33 5.08
CA VAL A 175 24.70 19.96 5.75
C VAL A 175 24.99 18.96 6.86
N GLY A 176 24.68 19.37 8.12
CA GLY A 176 24.90 18.58 9.32
C GLY A 176 23.74 18.63 10.30
N GLY A 177 23.94 18.07 11.50
CA GLY A 177 22.95 18.07 12.59
C GLY A 177 22.20 16.77 12.76
N GLY A 178 21.25 16.77 13.70
CA GLY A 178 20.46 15.59 14.09
C GLY A 178 19.31 15.24 13.15
N GLY A 179 18.90 16.16 12.28
CA GLY A 179 17.88 15.94 11.26
C GLY A 179 18.34 15.04 10.10
N ARG A 180 17.46 14.71 9.20
CA ARG A 180 17.79 13.91 7.99
C ARG A 180 18.61 14.66 6.95
N GLY A 181 18.71 15.99 7.03
CA GLY A 181 19.42 16.84 6.08
C GLY A 181 18.50 17.50 5.07
N ALA A 182 18.90 17.54 3.79
CA ALA A 182 18.10 18.10 2.71
C ALA A 182 17.25 17.01 2.06
N LEU A 183 15.93 17.18 2.03
CA LEU A 183 14.99 16.15 1.59
C LEU A 183 13.73 16.74 0.95
N LEU A 184 12.90 15.88 0.37
CA LEU A 184 11.51 16.16 0.00
C LEU A 184 10.58 15.64 1.10
N TYR A 185 9.52 16.38 1.38
CA TYR A 185 8.54 16.05 2.41
C TYR A 185 7.14 16.48 1.99
N VAL A 186 6.14 15.65 2.26
CA VAL A 186 4.72 16.00 2.06
C VAL A 186 4.10 16.24 3.43
N SER A 187 3.90 17.51 3.79
CA SER A 187 3.30 17.89 5.07
C SER A 187 1.78 17.76 5.05
N ALA A 188 1.18 17.74 6.24
CA ALA A 188 -0.26 17.56 6.44
C ALA A 188 -0.80 16.22 5.89
N HIS A 189 0.06 15.25 5.63
CA HIS A 189 -0.29 13.89 5.26
C HIS A 189 -0.23 12.98 6.50
N PRO A 190 -1.21 12.05 6.70
CA PRO A 190 -1.24 11.19 7.89
C PRO A 190 0.05 10.39 8.11
N ASP A 191 0.64 9.88 7.03
CA ASP A 191 1.87 9.08 7.09
C ASP A 191 3.14 9.93 7.05
N ALA A 192 3.01 11.26 6.94
CA ALA A 192 4.12 12.21 6.86
C ALA A 192 5.28 11.74 5.95
N PRO A 193 5.02 11.40 4.68
CA PRO A 193 6.03 10.80 3.82
C PRO A 193 7.17 11.76 3.50
N GLY A 194 8.40 11.26 3.59
CA GLY A 194 9.61 12.01 3.28
C GLY A 194 10.65 11.13 2.58
N SER A 195 11.41 11.73 1.66
CA SER A 195 12.51 11.05 0.97
C SER A 195 13.68 10.75 1.91
N ASN A 196 14.66 10.01 1.43
CA ASN A 196 15.98 9.99 2.02
C ASN A 196 16.57 11.41 1.97
N GLY A 197 17.24 11.81 3.05
CA GLY A 197 17.88 13.11 3.15
C GLY A 197 19.34 13.07 2.72
N ILE A 198 19.85 14.19 2.24
CA ILE A 198 21.25 14.37 1.88
C ILE A 198 21.95 15.17 2.96
N LYS A 199 23.10 14.67 3.44
CA LYS A 199 24.00 15.34 4.39
C LYS A 199 25.38 15.55 3.78
N GLY A 200 26.17 16.43 4.43
CA GLY A 200 27.50 16.79 3.97
C GLY A 200 27.47 17.76 2.81
N THR A 201 28.50 17.71 1.99
CA THR A 201 28.62 18.49 0.76
C THR A 201 28.50 17.54 -0.43
N LYS A 202 27.46 17.72 -1.25
CA LYS A 202 27.15 16.91 -2.42
C LYS A 202 26.75 17.80 -3.60
N ASP A 203 27.21 17.43 -4.75
CA ASP A 203 26.70 18.04 -5.98
C ASP A 203 25.32 17.54 -6.35
N TRP A 204 24.69 18.12 -7.35
CA TRP A 204 23.33 17.85 -7.77
C TRP A 204 23.02 16.34 -7.79
N THR A 205 22.19 15.91 -6.88
CA THR A 205 21.79 14.51 -6.69
C THR A 205 20.27 14.44 -6.74
N GLN A 206 19.73 13.54 -7.55
CA GLN A 206 18.30 13.36 -7.62
C GLN A 206 17.79 12.57 -6.41
N ILE A 207 16.74 13.09 -5.78
CA ILE A 207 15.99 12.40 -4.73
C ILE A 207 14.55 12.18 -5.18
N LYS A 208 13.95 11.10 -4.70
CA LYS A 208 12.59 10.71 -5.06
C LYS A 208 11.82 10.22 -3.86
N LEU A 209 10.50 10.38 -3.92
CA LEU A 209 9.54 9.94 -2.94
C LEU A 209 8.27 9.50 -3.66
N ARG A 210 7.76 8.30 -3.36
CA ARG A 210 6.41 7.88 -3.76
C ARG A 210 5.49 7.91 -2.55
N PHE A 211 4.27 8.40 -2.74
CA PHE A 211 3.25 8.43 -1.70
C PHE A 211 1.86 8.28 -2.32
N ASN A 212 0.92 7.76 -1.52
CA ASN A 212 -0.49 7.74 -1.89
C ASN A 212 -1.17 8.93 -1.23
N SER A 213 -1.97 9.68 -1.97
CA SER A 213 -2.68 10.86 -1.45
C SER A 213 -3.73 10.53 -0.37
N GLY A 214 -4.16 9.28 -0.24
CA GLY A 214 -5.23 8.89 0.67
C GLY A 214 -6.50 9.72 0.43
N SER A 215 -7.08 10.25 1.49
CA SER A 215 -8.25 11.14 1.41
C SER A 215 -7.91 12.61 1.10
N GLN A 216 -6.63 12.94 0.89
CA GLN A 216 -6.21 14.32 0.65
C GLN A 216 -6.53 14.75 -0.78
N LYS A 217 -7.03 15.97 -0.94
CA LYS A 217 -7.26 16.65 -2.22
C LYS A 217 -6.15 17.65 -2.57
N VAL A 218 -5.24 17.87 -1.63
CA VAL A 218 -4.10 18.79 -1.78
C VAL A 218 -2.88 18.14 -1.16
N ALA A 219 -1.78 18.11 -1.88
CA ALA A 219 -0.47 17.74 -1.38
C ALA A 219 0.34 19.01 -1.07
N SER A 220 0.76 19.18 0.18
CA SER A 220 1.68 20.24 0.59
C SER A 220 3.12 19.75 0.46
N ILE A 221 3.74 20.07 -0.66
CA ILE A 221 5.09 19.63 -1.01
C ILE A 221 6.11 20.58 -0.39
N ASN A 222 7.15 20.03 0.22
CA ASN A 222 8.23 20.81 0.83
C ASN A 222 9.60 20.39 0.31
N CYS A 223 10.40 21.35 -0.11
CA CYS A 223 11.84 21.30 -0.12
C CYS A 223 12.31 21.59 1.32
N LEU A 224 12.77 20.58 2.06
CA LEU A 224 12.97 20.67 3.52
C LEU A 224 14.43 20.49 3.90
N LEU A 225 14.98 21.41 4.68
CA LEU A 225 16.23 21.25 5.42
C LEU A 225 15.91 20.92 6.88
N GLY A 226 16.30 19.73 7.35
CA GLY A 226 15.98 19.20 8.67
C GLY A 226 15.39 17.81 8.61
N GLY A 227 14.09 17.69 8.81
CA GLY A 227 13.32 16.44 8.76
C GLY A 227 13.49 15.55 9.97
N TRP A 228 12.45 15.46 10.80
CA TRP A 228 12.42 14.73 12.09
C TRP A 228 13.58 15.10 13.02
N GLY A 229 14.08 16.30 12.88
CA GLY A 229 15.18 16.89 13.61
C GLY A 229 15.69 18.12 12.89
N VAL A 230 16.66 18.79 13.49
CA VAL A 230 17.21 20.05 12.99
C VAL A 230 18.52 19.83 12.25
N SER A 231 18.76 20.62 11.21
CA SER A 231 20.00 20.61 10.43
C SER A 231 20.60 22.02 10.32
N THR A 232 21.90 22.06 10.01
CA THR A 232 22.66 23.26 9.66
C THR A 232 23.17 23.12 8.24
N GLY A 233 23.77 24.19 7.67
CA GLY A 233 24.39 24.20 6.35
C GLY A 233 23.49 24.81 5.29
N LYS A 234 23.81 24.53 4.02
CA LYS A 234 23.09 25.08 2.87
C LYS A 234 22.62 23.94 1.96
N ALA A 235 21.45 24.10 1.40
CA ALA A 235 20.94 23.19 0.39
C ALA A 235 20.16 23.95 -0.69
N TRP A 236 20.25 23.46 -1.91
CA TRP A 236 19.58 23.99 -3.09
C TRP A 236 18.70 22.91 -3.69
N TRP A 237 17.47 23.26 -4.08
CA TRP A 237 16.54 22.39 -4.79
C TRP A 237 16.24 22.97 -6.15
N ASP A 238 16.22 22.12 -7.15
CA ASP A 238 15.86 22.47 -8.52
C ASP A 238 15.11 21.32 -9.20
N ASP A 239 14.43 21.62 -10.29
CA ASP A 239 13.67 20.67 -11.10
C ASP A 239 12.75 19.77 -10.24
N VAL A 240 12.00 20.39 -9.33
CA VAL A 240 10.98 19.70 -8.54
C VAL A 240 9.84 19.26 -9.44
N SER A 241 9.48 18.00 -9.37
CA SER A 241 8.45 17.40 -10.22
C SER A 241 7.48 16.59 -9.36
N LEU A 242 6.19 16.79 -9.56
CA LEU A 242 5.13 15.96 -9.00
C LEU A 242 4.29 15.39 -10.13
N ARG A 243 4.28 14.07 -10.25
CA ARG A 243 3.51 13.37 -11.28
C ARG A 243 2.69 12.27 -10.67
N LYS A 244 1.45 12.12 -11.17
CA LYS A 244 0.63 10.96 -10.83
C LYS A 244 1.30 9.70 -11.40
N VAL A 245 1.38 8.65 -10.58
CA VAL A 245 1.79 7.35 -11.07
C VAL A 245 0.57 6.69 -11.71
N GLU A 246 0.61 6.62 -13.02
CA GLU A 246 -0.39 5.90 -13.81
C GLU A 246 0.14 4.49 -13.99
N TYR A 247 -0.58 3.54 -13.47
CA TYR A 247 -0.31 2.15 -13.81
C TYR A 247 -0.97 1.92 -15.15
N GLU A 248 -0.25 1.37 -16.09
CA GLU A 248 -0.93 0.72 -17.18
C GLU A 248 -1.94 -0.16 -16.49
N THR A 249 -3.23 0.18 -16.68
CA THR A 249 -4.23 -0.82 -16.49
C THR A 249 -3.63 -1.98 -17.27
N ILE A 250 -3.26 -3.06 -16.61
CA ILE A 250 -3.49 -4.31 -17.26
C ILE A 250 -5.01 -4.27 -17.41
N THR A 251 -5.50 -3.60 -18.45
CA THR A 251 -6.56 -4.17 -19.21
C THR A 251 -5.87 -5.48 -19.61
N GLY A 252 -5.95 -6.47 -18.70
CA GLY A 252 -6.47 -7.65 -19.22
C GLY A 252 -7.56 -7.10 -20.09
N GLU A 253 -7.39 -7.03 -21.41
CA GLU A 253 -8.48 -7.29 -22.27
C GLU A 253 -9.28 -8.22 -21.39
N GLU A 254 -10.58 -7.94 -21.17
CA GLU A 254 -11.43 -9.07 -20.82
C GLU A 254 -11.03 -10.07 -21.91
N SER A 255 -9.91 -10.71 -21.67
CA SER A 255 -9.50 -11.86 -22.42
C SER A 255 -10.65 -12.72 -22.05
N GLU A 256 -11.58 -12.86 -22.98
CA GLU A 256 -12.68 -13.79 -22.87
C GLU A 256 -12.10 -14.92 -22.10
N VAL A 257 -12.58 -15.12 -20.85
CA VAL A 257 -12.04 -16.16 -19.96
C VAL A 257 -12.07 -17.39 -20.85
N THR A 258 -10.91 -17.71 -21.40
CA THR A 258 -10.83 -18.81 -22.34
C THR A 258 -11.15 -20.04 -21.53
N LYS A 259 -11.84 -21.00 -22.13
CA LYS A 259 -12.13 -22.31 -21.52
C LYS A 259 -10.89 -22.75 -20.72
N GLY A 260 -11.06 -23.16 -19.46
CA GLY A 260 -9.98 -23.54 -18.58
C GLY A 260 -9.00 -24.54 -19.22
N ASP A 261 -7.74 -24.40 -18.90
CA ASP A 261 -6.67 -25.26 -19.42
C ASP A 261 -6.19 -26.20 -18.31
N VAL A 262 -6.33 -27.49 -18.53
CA VAL A 262 -6.05 -28.55 -17.55
C VAL A 262 -4.57 -28.53 -17.08
N GLU A 263 -3.64 -28.30 -17.98
CA GLU A 263 -2.20 -28.32 -17.63
C GLU A 263 -1.81 -27.08 -16.84
N ARG A 264 -2.36 -25.90 -17.17
CA ARG A 264 -2.17 -24.70 -16.35
C ARG A 264 -2.84 -24.87 -14.99
N GLY A 265 -4.07 -25.35 -14.92
CA GLY A 265 -4.78 -25.61 -13.66
C GLY A 265 -4.03 -26.61 -12.77
N LYS A 266 -3.50 -27.69 -13.34
CA LYS A 266 -2.64 -28.63 -12.62
C LYS A 266 -1.39 -27.97 -12.04
N LYS A 267 -0.76 -27.07 -12.81
CA LYS A 267 0.40 -26.30 -12.34
C LYS A 267 0.00 -25.35 -11.21
N ILE A 268 -1.12 -24.64 -11.35
CA ILE A 268 -1.67 -23.76 -10.31
C ILE A 268 -1.92 -24.58 -9.04
N PHE A 269 -2.64 -25.68 -9.15
CA PHE A 269 -2.99 -26.55 -8.04
C PHE A 269 -1.76 -27.00 -7.23
N ASN A 270 -0.69 -27.43 -7.93
CA ASN A 270 0.48 -28.03 -7.30
C ASN A 270 1.59 -27.04 -6.92
N THR A 271 1.79 -25.98 -7.70
CA THR A 271 3.02 -25.17 -7.60
C THR A 271 2.78 -23.67 -7.61
N HIS A 272 1.53 -23.20 -7.61
CA HIS A 272 1.28 -21.75 -7.55
C HIS A 272 1.86 -21.17 -6.27
N PRO A 273 2.67 -20.09 -6.32
CA PRO A 273 3.42 -19.61 -5.18
C PRO A 273 2.53 -19.14 -4.01
N ILE A 274 1.28 -18.81 -4.28
CA ILE A 274 0.33 -18.29 -3.31
C ILE A 274 -0.77 -19.30 -3.02
N ALA A 275 -1.49 -19.79 -4.04
CA ALA A 275 -2.64 -20.67 -3.86
C ALA A 275 -2.25 -22.08 -3.40
N ASN A 276 -1.31 -22.72 -4.08
CA ASN A 276 -0.77 -24.06 -3.78
C ASN A 276 -1.79 -25.01 -3.11
N CYS A 277 -2.82 -25.35 -3.84
CA CYS A 277 -3.98 -26.10 -3.34
C CYS A 277 -3.60 -27.48 -2.79
N ALA A 278 -2.55 -28.09 -3.38
CA ALA A 278 -2.01 -29.38 -2.95
C ALA A 278 -1.48 -29.41 -1.51
N ARG A 279 -1.23 -28.27 -0.88
CA ARG A 279 -0.84 -28.24 0.55
C ARG A 279 -1.98 -28.68 1.47
N CYS A 280 -3.22 -28.44 1.05
CA CYS A 280 -4.41 -28.75 1.86
C CYS A 280 -5.26 -29.85 1.26
N HIS A 281 -5.30 -30.00 -0.05
CA HIS A 281 -6.14 -30.94 -0.77
C HIS A 281 -5.32 -32.04 -1.43
N ALA A 282 -5.84 -33.25 -1.40
CA ALA A 282 -5.26 -34.38 -2.13
C ALA A 282 -6.00 -34.64 -3.44
N VAL A 283 -5.23 -34.98 -4.49
CA VAL A 283 -5.71 -35.51 -5.77
C VAL A 283 -4.88 -36.73 -6.13
N ASN A 284 -5.51 -37.86 -6.46
CA ASN A 284 -4.87 -39.15 -6.74
C ASN A 284 -3.95 -39.63 -5.60
N GLY A 285 -4.30 -39.31 -4.36
CA GLY A 285 -3.54 -39.68 -3.18
C GLY A 285 -2.31 -38.81 -2.92
N GLU A 286 -2.04 -37.78 -3.75
CA GLU A 286 -0.96 -36.81 -3.58
C GLU A 286 -1.53 -35.49 -3.07
N GLY A 287 -0.94 -34.91 -2.03
CA GLY A 287 -1.34 -33.64 -1.42
C GLY A 287 -1.60 -33.72 0.08
N GLY A 288 -2.16 -32.64 0.63
CA GLY A 288 -2.39 -32.50 2.07
C GLY A 288 -3.75 -33.02 2.54
N PRO A 289 -3.87 -33.42 3.81
CA PRO A 289 -5.10 -33.97 4.39
C PRO A 289 -5.97 -32.91 5.09
N VAL A 290 -5.65 -31.63 4.99
CA VAL A 290 -6.31 -30.55 5.73
C VAL A 290 -7.70 -30.25 5.17
N GLY A 291 -7.84 -30.32 3.86
CA GLY A 291 -9.09 -30.14 3.14
C GLY A 291 -9.63 -31.49 2.58
N PRO A 292 -10.85 -31.49 2.03
CA PRO A 292 -11.41 -32.69 1.38
C PRO A 292 -10.55 -33.12 0.19
N ALA A 293 -10.43 -34.44 0.00
CA ALA A 293 -9.85 -35.00 -1.23
C ALA A 293 -10.73 -34.65 -2.43
N LEU A 294 -10.10 -34.26 -3.54
CA LEU A 294 -10.77 -33.74 -4.73
C LEU A 294 -10.86 -34.72 -5.90
N ASP A 295 -10.41 -35.96 -5.70
CA ASP A 295 -10.35 -37.00 -6.76
C ASP A 295 -11.65 -37.17 -7.60
N THR A 296 -12.78 -37.03 -6.95
CA THR A 296 -14.08 -37.23 -7.57
C THR A 296 -14.98 -36.01 -7.55
N ILE A 297 -14.40 -34.82 -7.30
CA ILE A 297 -15.20 -33.60 -7.13
C ILE A 297 -16.06 -33.30 -8.36
N ALA A 298 -15.47 -33.39 -9.53
CA ALA A 298 -16.15 -33.13 -10.82
C ALA A 298 -17.30 -34.11 -11.16
N THR A 299 -17.32 -35.30 -10.55
CA THR A 299 -18.43 -36.25 -10.73
C THR A 299 -19.53 -36.07 -9.68
N ARG A 300 -19.25 -35.40 -8.58
CA ARG A 300 -20.17 -35.19 -7.45
C ARG A 300 -20.77 -33.80 -7.39
N LYS A 301 -20.10 -32.82 -7.97
CA LYS A 301 -20.46 -31.40 -7.90
C LYS A 301 -20.41 -30.76 -9.27
N GLN A 302 -21.29 -29.79 -9.48
CA GLN A 302 -21.32 -28.99 -10.69
C GLN A 302 -20.19 -27.91 -10.61
N GLU A 303 -19.82 -27.36 -11.77
CA GLU A 303 -18.80 -26.33 -11.91
C GLU A 303 -19.10 -25.13 -11.04
N ASP A 304 -20.34 -24.65 -10.98
CA ASP A 304 -20.76 -23.53 -10.13
C ASP A 304 -20.45 -23.75 -8.65
N TYR A 305 -20.61 -24.97 -8.14
CA TYR A 305 -20.26 -25.31 -6.76
C TYR A 305 -18.74 -25.21 -6.53
N ILE A 306 -17.94 -25.67 -7.50
CA ILE A 306 -16.49 -25.63 -7.41
C ILE A 306 -16.03 -24.16 -7.40
N LEU A 307 -16.57 -23.36 -8.32
CA LEU A 307 -16.26 -21.93 -8.41
C LEU A 307 -16.72 -21.18 -7.15
N GLU A 308 -17.93 -21.43 -6.63
CA GLU A 308 -18.39 -20.88 -5.36
C GLU A 308 -17.43 -21.22 -4.22
N SER A 309 -17.01 -22.49 -4.12
CA SER A 309 -16.06 -22.94 -3.09
C SER A 309 -14.69 -22.26 -3.21
N LEU A 310 -14.25 -21.88 -4.40
CA LEU A 310 -13.01 -21.12 -4.63
C LEU A 310 -13.16 -19.65 -4.23
N VAL A 311 -14.30 -19.02 -4.52
CA VAL A 311 -14.47 -17.58 -4.26
C VAL A 311 -15.08 -17.27 -2.89
N ASP A 312 -15.91 -18.16 -2.37
CA ASP A 312 -16.52 -18.11 -1.04
C ASP A 312 -16.51 -19.49 -0.36
N PRO A 313 -15.37 -19.95 0.14
CA PRO A 313 -15.21 -21.28 0.73
C PRO A 313 -16.01 -21.49 2.01
N GLY A 314 -16.67 -20.45 2.52
CA GLY A 314 -17.59 -20.51 3.67
C GLY A 314 -19.04 -20.73 3.28
N ALA A 315 -19.41 -20.51 2.02
CA ALA A 315 -20.81 -20.60 1.55
C ALA A 315 -21.41 -21.99 1.73
N THR A 316 -20.66 -23.02 1.32
CA THR A 316 -21.07 -24.42 1.47
C THR A 316 -19.91 -25.27 1.96
N ILE A 317 -20.00 -25.75 3.19
CA ILE A 317 -18.96 -26.62 3.78
C ILE A 317 -19.11 -28.04 3.28
N ALA A 318 -18.00 -28.62 2.82
CA ALA A 318 -17.95 -29.97 2.31
C ALA A 318 -18.40 -31.02 3.34
N GLU A 319 -19.00 -32.12 2.85
CA GLU A 319 -19.39 -33.26 3.70
C GLU A 319 -18.18 -33.83 4.45
N GLY A 320 -18.37 -34.13 5.72
CA GLY A 320 -17.30 -34.54 6.62
C GLY A 320 -16.57 -33.38 7.33
N PHE A 321 -16.81 -32.12 6.90
CA PHE A 321 -16.23 -30.90 7.48
C PHE A 321 -17.29 -29.98 8.09
N GLN A 322 -18.55 -30.41 8.15
CA GLN A 322 -19.67 -29.62 8.70
C GLN A 322 -19.38 -29.23 10.17
N GLY A 323 -19.83 -28.04 10.54
CA GLY A 323 -19.62 -27.50 11.90
C GLY A 323 -18.24 -26.85 12.09
N GLN A 324 -17.41 -26.82 11.06
CA GLN A 324 -16.15 -26.10 11.05
C GLN A 324 -16.26 -24.85 10.20
N VAL A 325 -15.44 -23.85 10.52
CA VAL A 325 -15.23 -22.70 9.63
C VAL A 325 -14.19 -23.13 8.60
N SER A 326 -14.43 -22.87 7.33
CA SER A 326 -13.47 -23.18 6.30
C SER A 326 -12.13 -22.49 6.57
N PRO A 327 -11.00 -23.20 6.68
CA PRO A 327 -9.67 -22.61 6.76
C PRO A 327 -9.15 -22.19 5.36
N MET A 328 -9.85 -22.58 4.28
CA MET A 328 -9.51 -22.24 2.90
C MET A 328 -9.71 -20.72 2.69
N PRO A 329 -8.71 -20.00 2.22
CA PRO A 329 -8.89 -18.60 1.88
C PRO A 329 -9.70 -18.43 0.58
N PRO A 330 -10.44 -17.32 0.41
CA PRO A 330 -11.12 -17.01 -0.85
C PRO A 330 -10.10 -16.87 -2.00
N MET A 331 -10.10 -17.80 -2.93
CA MET A 331 -9.15 -17.83 -4.05
C MET A 331 -9.38 -16.70 -5.05
N GLY A 332 -10.60 -16.15 -5.13
CA GLY A 332 -10.90 -15.00 -5.99
C GLY A 332 -10.10 -13.72 -5.68
N VAL A 333 -9.48 -13.62 -4.50
CA VAL A 333 -8.55 -12.52 -4.18
C VAL A 333 -7.09 -12.87 -4.45
N LEU A 334 -6.78 -14.13 -4.72
CA LEU A 334 -5.43 -14.68 -4.87
C LEU A 334 -5.09 -15.03 -6.32
N LEU A 335 -6.08 -15.40 -7.09
CA LEU A 335 -5.99 -15.87 -8.47
C LEU A 335 -6.68 -14.89 -9.41
N THR A 336 -6.19 -14.77 -10.62
CA THR A 336 -6.87 -14.08 -11.72
C THR A 336 -8.11 -14.86 -12.16
N GLN A 337 -9.01 -14.22 -12.90
CA GLN A 337 -10.19 -14.91 -13.44
C GLN A 337 -9.83 -16.09 -14.35
N GLN A 338 -8.74 -15.96 -15.13
CA GLN A 338 -8.25 -17.04 -15.97
C GLN A 338 -7.68 -18.20 -15.14
N GLU A 339 -6.91 -17.90 -14.07
CA GLU A 339 -6.40 -18.93 -13.17
C GLU A 339 -7.49 -19.63 -12.36
N LEU A 340 -8.60 -18.96 -12.09
CA LEU A 340 -9.79 -19.59 -11.49
C LEU A 340 -10.53 -20.51 -12.47
N ALA A 341 -10.50 -20.17 -13.76
CA ALA A 341 -11.12 -20.97 -14.83
C ALA A 341 -10.24 -22.17 -15.24
N ASP A 342 -8.93 -22.07 -15.07
CA ASP A 342 -7.97 -23.12 -15.35
C ASP A 342 -8.03 -24.24 -14.30
#